data_ab3aa412c6846df1879e162f1ee3b74a
#
_entry.id   ab3aa412c6846df1879e162f1ee3b74a
#
_cell.length_a   1.000
_cell.length_b   1.000
_cell.length_c   1.000
_cell.angle_alpha   90.00
_cell.angle_beta   90.00
_cell.angle_gamma   90.00
#
_symmetry.space_group_name_H-M   'P 1'
#
loop_
_entity.id
_entity.type
_entity.pdbx_description
1 polymer ?
#
loop_
_entity_poly.entity_id
_entity_poly.type
_entity_poly.pdbx_seq_one_letter_code
_entity_poly.pdbx_strand_id
1 'polypeptide(L)'
;MGQGKIVSVQQPILRMEGVHSVGVIGDPGCEGLGTCNMKVYASALQETAQDGITLVVGDLVPVGTPYHYRTICDMTQALAQNDVYALRGNHDTGAYADYFGRRNYALLTEHFALVVLDNAERSFEEEGLNLLSQVLDMEEVTRVIAAFHIPVPNHFIQNCVSQAEFDRLRQAYGPHREKMAYLLCGHVHSRFVDEVDGIPLICTGGGGAMIEDVSEAIRAWDVEHHVVHFYEKDNVLCFRIADLPEDGYSRERDDPLLRQQLEATVQGELLAHFRYLMFADRAERRGMGDIAQRFRALAASEYYHARGFFSVLEQPAPCKDTAKGFIPGEVFEYEHLYPMLAAYARAHGDPLAEQAYLGAARAEKKHAVLLEQSAEPNKDGPGPIYVCPICGYIMTGDSIPENCPVCGGPRRQYEVFGA
;
A
#
# COMPACT_ATOMS: atom_id res chain seq x y z
N MET A 1 -15.61 24.83 5.06
CA MET A 1 -15.84 23.40 5.01
C MET A 1 -15.25 22.81 6.27
N GLY A 2 -16.00 22.00 7.01
CA GLY A 2 -15.50 21.35 8.23
C GLY A 2 -14.37 20.39 7.86
N GLN A 3 -13.37 20.32 8.72
CA GLN A 3 -12.34 19.29 8.61
C GLN A 3 -12.99 17.98 9.05
N GLY A 4 -13.01 16.96 8.19
CA GLY A 4 -13.47 15.61 8.53
C GLY A 4 -12.59 14.98 9.61
N LYS A 5 -13.05 13.92 10.22
CA LYS A 5 -12.30 13.18 11.25
C LYS A 5 -12.62 11.69 11.20
N ILE A 6 -11.72 10.87 11.70
CA ILE A 6 -12.04 9.49 12.04
C ILE A 6 -12.98 9.48 13.26
N VAL A 7 -14.08 8.74 13.16
CA VAL A 7 -15.11 8.71 14.19
C VAL A 7 -14.92 7.47 15.07
N SER A 8 -14.71 7.69 16.36
CA SER A 8 -14.78 6.62 17.37
C SER A 8 -16.24 6.38 17.75
N VAL A 9 -16.82 5.32 17.21
CA VAL A 9 -18.26 5.03 17.36
C VAL A 9 -18.55 4.50 18.76
N GLN A 10 -19.46 5.18 19.49
CA GLN A 10 -19.83 4.81 20.87
C GLN A 10 -21.24 4.23 20.97
N GLN A 11 -22.12 4.57 20.03
CA GLN A 11 -23.52 4.13 20.04
C GLN A 11 -23.73 3.03 18.98
N PRO A 12 -24.60 2.04 19.24
CA PRO A 12 -24.86 0.98 18.27
C PRO A 12 -25.62 1.47 17.02
N ILE A 13 -26.38 2.54 17.13
CA ILE A 13 -27.13 3.13 16.02
C ILE A 13 -26.95 4.65 16.06
N LEU A 14 -26.50 5.21 14.93
CA LEU A 14 -26.36 6.64 14.72
C LEU A 14 -27.29 7.10 13.60
N ARG A 15 -28.02 8.20 13.83
CA ARG A 15 -28.82 8.85 12.79
C ARG A 15 -27.99 9.95 12.14
N MET A 16 -27.91 9.87 10.81
CA MET A 16 -27.02 10.69 9.99
C MET A 16 -27.87 11.71 9.20
N GLU A 17 -28.05 12.90 9.77
CA GLU A 17 -28.80 13.98 9.11
C GLU A 17 -28.03 14.56 7.92
N GLY A 18 -28.69 14.74 6.78
CA GLY A 18 -28.09 15.34 5.58
C GLY A 18 -27.05 14.45 4.87
N VAL A 19 -26.95 13.18 5.22
CA VAL A 19 -26.09 12.21 4.52
C VAL A 19 -26.88 11.47 3.45
N HIS A 20 -26.52 11.67 2.18
CA HIS A 20 -27.18 11.12 1.01
C HIS A 20 -26.31 10.14 0.23
N SER A 21 -25.00 10.10 0.52
CA SER A 21 -24.03 9.20 -0.14
C SER A 21 -22.97 8.73 0.84
N VAL A 22 -22.34 7.59 0.52
CA VAL A 22 -21.23 6.98 1.26
C VAL A 22 -20.12 6.61 0.30
N GLY A 23 -18.94 7.19 0.51
CA GLY A 23 -17.70 6.72 -0.13
C GLY A 23 -17.15 5.52 0.64
N VAL A 24 -16.62 4.54 -0.07
CA VAL A 24 -16.07 3.31 0.53
C VAL A 24 -14.64 3.12 0.10
N ILE A 25 -13.76 2.92 1.06
CA ILE A 25 -12.35 2.63 0.87
C ILE A 25 -12.09 1.22 1.43
N GLY A 26 -11.61 0.29 0.62
CA GLY A 26 -11.26 -1.06 1.06
C GLY A 26 -9.76 -1.21 1.28
N ASP A 27 -9.37 -1.85 2.37
CA ASP A 27 -8.02 -2.35 2.64
C ASP A 27 -6.89 -1.31 2.42
N PRO A 28 -6.89 -0.17 3.13
CA PRO A 28 -5.81 0.81 3.00
C PRO A 28 -4.44 0.28 3.44
N GLY A 29 -4.37 -0.63 4.42
CA GLY A 29 -3.14 -1.26 4.87
C GLY A 29 -2.03 -0.26 5.25
N CYS A 30 -2.38 0.83 5.92
CA CYS A 30 -1.45 1.94 6.19
C CYS A 30 -0.28 1.51 7.09
N GLU A 31 0.91 1.35 6.51
CA GLU A 31 2.12 0.90 7.21
C GLU A 31 2.85 2.02 7.94
N GLY A 32 2.87 3.21 7.37
CA GLY A 32 3.59 4.35 7.92
C GLY A 32 3.83 5.45 6.90
N LEU A 33 4.34 6.59 7.37
CA LEU A 33 4.60 7.74 6.51
C LEU A 33 5.50 7.36 5.33
N GLY A 34 5.07 7.78 4.15
CA GLY A 34 5.82 7.62 2.92
C GLY A 34 5.73 6.25 2.25
N THR A 35 4.90 5.32 2.72
CA THR A 35 4.63 4.08 1.98
C THR A 35 3.67 4.32 0.81
N CYS A 36 3.68 3.43 -0.19
CA CYS A 36 2.77 3.49 -1.34
C CYS A 36 1.31 3.46 -0.86
N ASN A 37 0.99 2.58 0.07
CA ASN A 37 -0.33 2.44 0.68
C ASN A 37 -0.88 3.76 1.22
N MET A 38 -0.04 4.56 1.86
CA MET A 38 -0.41 5.87 2.41
C MET A 38 -0.81 6.87 1.31
N LYS A 39 -0.11 6.85 0.18
CA LYS A 39 -0.42 7.73 -0.96
C LYS A 39 -1.74 7.36 -1.61
N VAL A 40 -1.97 6.07 -1.83
CA VAL A 40 -3.23 5.57 -2.38
C VAL A 40 -4.38 5.89 -1.42
N TYR A 41 -4.20 5.67 -0.13
CA TYR A 41 -5.21 6.05 0.87
C TYR A 41 -5.50 7.55 0.87
N ALA A 42 -4.48 8.39 0.69
CA ALA A 42 -4.67 9.84 0.54
C ALA A 42 -5.52 10.19 -0.69
N SER A 43 -5.28 9.55 -1.83
CA SER A 43 -6.09 9.70 -3.05
C SER A 43 -7.53 9.21 -2.82
N ALA A 44 -7.69 8.09 -2.12
CA ALA A 44 -9.00 7.55 -1.78
C ALA A 44 -9.81 8.50 -0.89
N LEU A 45 -9.18 9.12 0.12
CA LEU A 45 -9.81 10.16 0.95
C LEU A 45 -10.20 11.40 0.14
N GLN A 46 -9.41 11.77 -0.86
CA GLN A 46 -9.73 12.87 -1.77
C GLN A 46 -10.94 12.55 -2.64
N GLU A 47 -10.98 11.35 -3.24
CA GLU A 47 -12.08 10.92 -4.10
C GLU A 47 -13.38 10.80 -3.31
N THR A 48 -13.34 10.23 -2.09
CA THR A 48 -14.53 10.10 -1.23
C THR A 48 -14.96 11.39 -0.53
N ALA A 49 -14.18 12.48 -0.63
CA ALA A 49 -14.51 13.78 -0.05
C ALA A 49 -15.83 14.40 -0.57
N GLN A 50 -16.28 13.96 -1.75
CA GLN A 50 -17.55 14.41 -2.33
C GLN A 50 -18.78 13.73 -1.70
N ASP A 51 -18.59 12.65 -0.94
CA ASP A 51 -19.67 11.94 -0.27
C ASP A 51 -20.01 12.55 1.09
N GLY A 52 -21.19 12.22 1.60
CA GLY A 52 -21.64 12.70 2.91
C GLY A 52 -20.77 12.16 4.06
N ILE A 53 -20.32 10.91 3.94
CA ILE A 53 -19.39 10.22 4.84
C ILE A 53 -18.50 9.24 4.05
N THR A 54 -17.43 8.77 4.69
CA THR A 54 -16.58 7.68 4.16
C THR A 54 -16.61 6.48 5.12
N LEU A 55 -16.72 5.25 4.58
CA LEU A 55 -16.52 4.01 5.32
C LEU A 55 -15.23 3.33 4.85
N VAL A 56 -14.35 2.97 5.78
CA VAL A 56 -13.19 2.10 5.51
C VAL A 56 -13.56 0.66 5.86
N VAL A 57 -13.45 -0.27 4.89
CA VAL A 57 -13.99 -1.64 5.00
C VAL A 57 -12.95 -2.64 5.50
N GLY A 58 -12.25 -2.29 6.59
CA GLY A 58 -11.30 -3.17 7.27
C GLY A 58 -9.88 -3.11 6.71
N ASP A 59 -9.00 -3.83 7.40
CA ASP A 59 -7.56 -3.85 7.15
C ASP A 59 -6.98 -2.43 6.98
N LEU A 60 -7.35 -1.58 7.97
CA LEU A 60 -6.86 -0.19 8.04
C LEU A 60 -5.35 -0.15 8.10
N VAL A 61 -4.75 -1.13 8.76
CA VAL A 61 -3.32 -1.22 9.03
C VAL A 61 -2.83 -2.67 8.84
N PRO A 62 -1.54 -2.87 8.52
CA PRO A 62 -1.00 -4.23 8.33
C PRO A 62 -0.91 -5.03 9.63
N VAL A 63 -0.79 -4.34 10.76
CA VAL A 63 -0.78 -4.91 12.11
C VAL A 63 -1.35 -3.89 13.09
N GLY A 64 -2.30 -4.29 13.93
CA GLY A 64 -3.01 -3.44 14.88
C GLY A 64 -2.15 -2.93 16.04
N THR A 65 -1.10 -2.18 15.77
CA THR A 65 -0.26 -1.54 16.78
C THR A 65 -0.72 -0.10 17.06
N PRO A 66 -0.46 0.44 18.27
CA PRO A 66 -0.75 1.84 18.56
C PRO A 66 -0.04 2.84 17.62
N TYR A 67 1.11 2.47 17.07
CA TYR A 67 1.81 3.28 16.08
C TYR A 67 1.02 3.38 14.77
N HIS A 68 0.65 2.23 14.21
CA HIS A 68 -0.09 2.19 12.95
C HIS A 68 -1.46 2.87 13.07
N TYR A 69 -2.20 2.61 14.15
CA TYR A 69 -3.50 3.27 14.38
C TYR A 69 -3.38 4.78 14.52
N ARG A 70 -2.38 5.28 15.25
CA ARG A 70 -2.15 6.74 15.30
C ARG A 70 -1.82 7.29 13.93
N THR A 71 -0.96 6.61 13.17
CA THR A 71 -0.56 7.07 11.83
C THR A 71 -1.76 7.22 10.90
N ILE A 72 -2.64 6.23 10.81
CA ILE A 72 -3.83 6.34 9.96
C ILE A 72 -4.81 7.39 10.50
N CYS A 73 -4.97 7.52 11.83
CA CYS A 73 -5.82 8.54 12.43
C CYS A 73 -5.29 9.95 12.12
N ASP A 74 -4.00 10.20 12.32
CA ASP A 74 -3.36 11.50 12.07
C ASP A 74 -3.48 11.88 10.58
N MET A 75 -3.24 10.93 9.69
CA MET A 75 -3.39 11.14 8.25
C MET A 75 -4.84 11.44 7.85
N THR A 76 -5.79 10.66 8.34
CA THR A 76 -7.21 10.89 8.08
C THR A 76 -7.64 12.25 8.60
N GLN A 77 -7.24 12.61 9.83
CA GLN A 77 -7.51 13.92 10.42
C GLN A 77 -6.96 15.09 9.59
N ALA A 78 -5.79 14.87 8.95
CA ALA A 78 -5.15 15.89 8.12
C ALA A 78 -5.80 16.06 6.73
N LEU A 79 -6.33 14.99 6.14
CA LEU A 79 -6.71 14.93 4.73
C LEU A 79 -8.21 14.79 4.49
N ALA A 80 -8.96 14.13 5.37
CA ALA A 80 -10.39 13.89 5.16
C ALA A 80 -11.20 15.21 5.23
N GLN A 81 -12.15 15.35 4.33
CA GLN A 81 -13.07 16.49 4.29
C GLN A 81 -14.47 16.14 4.81
N ASN A 82 -14.76 14.85 4.97
CA ASN A 82 -15.97 14.30 5.56
C ASN A 82 -15.63 13.36 6.73
N ASP A 83 -16.61 12.99 7.54
CA ASP A 83 -16.40 12.04 8.64
C ASP A 83 -16.13 10.63 8.10
N VAL A 84 -15.10 9.98 8.67
CA VAL A 84 -14.63 8.65 8.28
C VAL A 84 -14.96 7.64 9.36
N TYR A 85 -15.68 6.61 8.99
CA TYR A 85 -16.06 5.48 9.84
C TYR A 85 -15.22 4.26 9.48
N ALA A 86 -14.96 3.39 10.43
CA ALA A 86 -14.11 2.23 10.24
C ALA A 86 -14.84 0.92 10.56
N LEU A 87 -14.68 -0.07 9.71
CA LEU A 87 -15.01 -1.46 9.96
C LEU A 87 -13.72 -2.21 10.29
N ARG A 88 -13.76 -3.19 11.18
CA ARG A 88 -12.59 -3.97 11.57
C ARG A 88 -12.28 -5.08 10.56
N GLY A 89 -11.03 -5.13 10.07
CA GLY A 89 -10.48 -6.23 9.29
C GLY A 89 -9.66 -7.21 10.14
N ASN A 90 -9.20 -8.29 9.54
CA ASN A 90 -8.45 -9.33 10.25
C ASN A 90 -7.02 -8.90 10.64
N HIS A 91 -6.45 -7.90 10.00
CA HIS A 91 -5.19 -7.25 10.38
C HIS A 91 -5.36 -6.21 11.49
N ASP A 92 -6.58 -5.72 11.71
CA ASP A 92 -6.90 -4.72 12.72
C ASP A 92 -7.03 -5.34 14.11
N THR A 93 -5.94 -5.86 14.62
CA THR A 93 -5.84 -6.57 15.91
C THR A 93 -5.60 -5.60 17.08
N GLY A 94 -5.54 -6.14 18.31
CA GLY A 94 -5.12 -5.37 19.49
C GLY A 94 -6.11 -4.26 19.89
N ALA A 95 -5.64 -3.02 19.90
CA ALA A 95 -6.33 -1.87 20.47
C ALA A 95 -7.34 -1.19 19.52
N TYR A 96 -7.91 -1.89 18.53
CA TYR A 96 -8.86 -1.32 17.55
C TYR A 96 -9.96 -0.49 18.22
N ALA A 97 -10.60 -1.02 19.25
CA ALA A 97 -11.71 -0.35 19.93
C ALA A 97 -11.32 0.95 20.64
N ASP A 98 -10.06 1.11 21.03
CA ASP A 98 -9.56 2.34 21.66
C ASP A 98 -9.52 3.51 20.68
N TYR A 99 -9.37 3.23 19.39
CA TYR A 99 -9.30 4.23 18.31
C TYR A 99 -10.64 4.43 17.61
N PHE A 100 -11.34 3.35 17.27
CA PHE A 100 -12.51 3.36 16.39
C PHE A 100 -13.82 3.05 17.10
N GLY A 101 -13.75 2.62 18.35
CA GLY A 101 -14.93 2.31 19.18
C GLY A 101 -15.56 0.96 18.83
N ARG A 102 -16.89 0.97 18.64
CA ARG A 102 -17.66 -0.26 18.41
C ARG A 102 -17.28 -0.95 17.11
N ARG A 103 -17.32 -2.28 17.13
CA ARG A 103 -17.09 -3.13 15.98
C ARG A 103 -18.36 -3.38 15.16
N ASN A 104 -19.51 -3.40 15.86
CA ASN A 104 -20.82 -3.57 15.24
C ASN A 104 -21.65 -2.31 15.51
N TYR A 105 -22.11 -1.66 14.44
CA TYR A 105 -22.93 -0.44 14.53
C TYR A 105 -23.69 -0.20 13.23
N ALA A 106 -24.70 0.67 13.29
CA ALA A 106 -25.47 1.08 12.13
C ALA A 106 -25.49 2.59 11.97
N LEU A 107 -25.36 3.06 10.73
CA LEU A 107 -25.53 4.44 10.31
C LEU A 107 -26.84 4.53 9.52
N LEU A 108 -27.84 5.21 10.10
CA LEU A 108 -29.14 5.41 9.46
C LEU A 108 -29.10 6.75 8.72
N THR A 109 -28.97 6.72 7.41
CA THR A 109 -29.08 7.89 6.54
C THR A 109 -30.55 8.20 6.23
N GLU A 110 -30.83 9.23 5.44
CA GLU A 110 -32.20 9.54 5.02
C GLU A 110 -32.79 8.51 4.04
N HIS A 111 -31.94 7.77 3.33
CA HIS A 111 -32.36 6.94 2.21
C HIS A 111 -32.08 5.45 2.40
N PHE A 112 -31.13 5.10 3.24
CA PHE A 112 -30.73 3.71 3.51
C PHE A 112 -30.04 3.58 4.86
N ALA A 113 -29.92 2.35 5.34
CA ALA A 113 -29.10 2.05 6.52
C ALA A 113 -27.81 1.34 6.07
N LEU A 114 -26.67 1.74 6.61
CA LEU A 114 -25.40 1.04 6.50
C LEU A 114 -25.15 0.31 7.82
N VAL A 115 -25.20 -1.03 7.80
CA VAL A 115 -24.99 -1.86 8.99
C VAL A 115 -23.61 -2.50 8.91
N VAL A 116 -22.75 -2.14 9.84
CA VAL A 116 -21.37 -2.61 9.96
C VAL A 116 -21.33 -3.80 10.90
N LEU A 117 -20.80 -4.93 10.40
CA LEU A 117 -20.75 -6.22 11.08
C LEU A 117 -19.28 -6.67 11.20
N ASP A 118 -18.81 -6.92 12.42
CA ASP A 118 -17.49 -7.54 12.62
C ASP A 118 -17.53 -9.02 12.26
N ASN A 119 -16.68 -9.40 11.31
CA ASN A 119 -16.39 -10.79 10.96
C ASN A 119 -14.89 -11.07 10.77
N ALA A 120 -14.04 -10.21 11.34
CA ALA A 120 -12.58 -10.28 11.21
C ALA A 120 -11.97 -11.62 11.67
N GLU A 121 -12.62 -12.33 12.58
CA GLU A 121 -12.23 -13.67 13.05
C GLU A 121 -12.86 -14.81 12.21
N ARG A 122 -13.31 -14.51 10.97
CA ARG A 122 -14.02 -15.44 10.07
C ARG A 122 -15.38 -15.92 10.59
N SER A 123 -15.95 -15.21 11.56
CA SER A 123 -17.27 -15.48 12.13
C SER A 123 -17.96 -14.16 12.46
N PHE A 124 -19.26 -14.07 12.19
CA PHE A 124 -20.05 -12.91 12.57
C PHE A 124 -20.33 -12.91 14.08
N GLU A 125 -20.07 -11.80 14.74
CA GLU A 125 -20.45 -11.63 16.14
C GLU A 125 -21.98 -11.61 16.29
N GLU A 126 -22.49 -12.27 17.33
CA GLU A 126 -23.95 -12.35 17.62
C GLU A 126 -24.57 -10.97 17.82
N GLU A 127 -23.83 -10.03 18.43
CA GLU A 127 -24.26 -8.64 18.60
C GLU A 127 -24.54 -8.01 17.23
N GLY A 128 -23.67 -8.23 16.24
CA GLY A 128 -23.82 -7.68 14.88
C GLY A 128 -25.05 -8.26 14.17
N LEU A 129 -25.24 -9.57 14.23
CA LEU A 129 -26.41 -10.22 13.61
C LEU A 129 -27.74 -9.74 14.23
N ASN A 130 -27.78 -9.59 15.56
CA ASN A 130 -28.94 -9.04 16.26
C ASN A 130 -29.18 -7.58 15.89
N LEU A 131 -28.13 -6.77 15.75
CA LEU A 131 -28.23 -5.39 15.29
C LEU A 131 -28.78 -5.30 13.86
N LEU A 132 -28.32 -6.16 12.96
CA LEU A 132 -28.86 -6.22 11.60
C LEU A 132 -30.36 -6.50 11.59
N SER A 133 -30.79 -7.53 12.35
CA SER A 133 -32.22 -7.85 12.48
C SER A 133 -33.00 -6.68 13.07
N GLN A 134 -32.49 -6.04 14.12
CA GLN A 134 -33.11 -4.86 14.74
C GLN A 134 -33.30 -3.71 13.75
N VAL A 135 -32.29 -3.41 12.92
CA VAL A 135 -32.36 -2.35 11.92
C VAL A 135 -33.34 -2.69 10.82
N LEU A 136 -33.40 -3.94 10.39
CA LEU A 136 -34.34 -4.42 9.39
C LEU A 136 -35.81 -4.38 9.91
N ASP A 137 -36.03 -4.56 11.18
CA ASP A 137 -37.36 -4.47 11.82
C ASP A 137 -37.91 -3.01 11.88
N MET A 138 -37.04 -1.99 11.69
CA MET A 138 -37.47 -0.60 11.69
C MET A 138 -38.34 -0.26 10.49
N GLU A 139 -39.50 0.34 10.72
CA GLU A 139 -40.45 0.69 9.64
C GLU A 139 -39.90 1.74 8.67
N GLU A 140 -39.12 2.70 9.20
CA GLU A 140 -38.47 3.75 8.40
C GLU A 140 -37.33 3.25 7.52
N VAL A 141 -36.74 2.09 7.83
CA VAL A 141 -35.64 1.52 7.04
C VAL A 141 -36.21 0.69 5.90
N THR A 142 -35.96 1.12 4.67
CA THR A 142 -36.43 0.45 3.45
C THR A 142 -35.32 -0.23 2.67
N ARG A 143 -34.04 0.17 2.88
CA ARG A 143 -32.87 -0.35 2.17
C ARG A 143 -31.70 -0.47 3.15
N VAL A 144 -31.01 -1.59 3.07
CA VAL A 144 -29.85 -1.88 3.94
C VAL A 144 -28.66 -2.30 3.09
N ILE A 145 -27.50 -1.70 3.38
CA ILE A 145 -26.19 -2.20 2.99
C ILE A 145 -25.61 -2.88 4.21
N ALA A 146 -25.36 -4.19 4.15
CA ALA A 146 -24.61 -4.89 5.20
C ALA A 146 -23.14 -4.95 4.83
N ALA A 147 -22.30 -4.26 5.60
CA ALA A 147 -20.87 -4.18 5.39
C ALA A 147 -20.11 -5.04 6.41
N PHE A 148 -19.19 -5.85 5.91
CA PHE A 148 -18.32 -6.71 6.70
C PHE A 148 -16.96 -6.85 5.98
N HIS A 149 -15.92 -7.35 6.66
CA HIS A 149 -14.60 -7.39 6.02
C HIS A 149 -14.40 -8.64 5.14
N ILE A 150 -14.49 -9.83 5.72
CA ILE A 150 -14.20 -11.09 5.01
C ILE A 150 -15.41 -11.49 4.17
N PRO A 151 -15.26 -11.72 2.86
CA PRO A 151 -16.38 -12.07 1.98
C PRO A 151 -17.15 -13.31 2.41
N VAL A 152 -18.42 -13.36 2.06
CA VAL A 152 -19.23 -14.59 2.11
C VAL A 152 -18.92 -15.48 0.91
N PRO A 153 -19.29 -16.78 0.91
CA PRO A 153 -19.12 -17.67 -0.24
C PRO A 153 -19.68 -17.06 -1.54
N ASN A 154 -18.87 -17.06 -2.60
CA ASN A 154 -19.11 -16.38 -3.87
C ASN A 154 -18.47 -17.14 -5.03
N HIS A 155 -18.67 -16.66 -6.28
CA HIS A 155 -18.17 -17.33 -7.48
C HIS A 155 -16.69 -17.02 -7.82
N PHE A 156 -16.11 -15.98 -7.24
CA PHE A 156 -14.80 -15.47 -7.65
C PHE A 156 -13.63 -15.98 -6.81
N ILE A 157 -13.83 -16.13 -5.50
CA ILE A 157 -12.75 -16.44 -4.57
C ILE A 157 -13.17 -17.50 -3.55
N GLN A 158 -12.18 -18.22 -3.03
CA GLN A 158 -12.36 -19.20 -1.94
C GLN A 158 -11.98 -18.66 -0.57
N ASN A 159 -11.27 -17.53 -0.51
CA ASN A 159 -10.87 -16.87 0.74
C ASN A 159 -12.05 -16.09 1.34
N CYS A 160 -13.00 -16.80 1.93
CA CYS A 160 -14.26 -16.28 2.47
C CYS A 160 -14.59 -16.93 3.82
N VAL A 161 -15.64 -16.47 4.49
CA VAL A 161 -16.19 -17.16 5.66
C VAL A 161 -16.80 -18.52 5.28
N SER A 162 -17.05 -19.36 6.27
CA SER A 162 -17.68 -20.68 6.00
C SER A 162 -19.15 -20.53 5.56
N GLN A 163 -19.68 -21.56 4.88
CA GLN A 163 -21.10 -21.61 4.54
C GLN A 163 -21.99 -21.50 5.78
N ALA A 164 -21.59 -22.09 6.91
CA ALA A 164 -22.33 -22.00 8.16
C ALA A 164 -22.45 -20.56 8.69
N GLU A 165 -21.38 -19.77 8.57
CA GLU A 165 -21.40 -18.35 8.94
C GLU A 165 -22.29 -17.53 7.99
N PHE A 166 -22.25 -17.83 6.70
CA PHE A 166 -23.17 -17.20 5.76
C PHE A 166 -24.63 -17.56 6.05
N ASP A 167 -24.90 -18.80 6.43
CA ASP A 167 -26.26 -19.21 6.80
C ASP A 167 -26.75 -18.49 8.07
N ARG A 168 -25.89 -18.18 9.05
CA ARG A 168 -26.21 -17.30 10.20
C ARG A 168 -26.58 -15.88 9.76
N LEU A 169 -25.80 -15.29 8.86
CA LEU A 169 -26.11 -13.98 8.29
C LEU A 169 -27.45 -14.00 7.54
N ARG A 170 -27.72 -15.04 6.74
CA ARG A 170 -29.00 -15.25 6.04
C ARG A 170 -30.18 -15.36 6.98
N GLN A 171 -30.01 -16.01 8.12
CA GLN A 171 -31.05 -16.08 9.17
C GLN A 171 -31.37 -14.71 9.75
N ALA A 172 -30.34 -13.86 9.95
CA ALA A 172 -30.54 -12.53 10.51
C ALA A 172 -31.31 -11.60 9.57
N TYR A 173 -31.07 -11.64 8.26
CA TYR A 173 -31.79 -10.79 7.31
C TYR A 173 -33.02 -11.48 6.66
N GLY A 174 -33.15 -12.78 6.80
CA GLY A 174 -34.18 -13.58 6.09
C GLY A 174 -35.61 -13.05 6.19
N PRO A 175 -36.08 -12.63 7.38
CA PRO A 175 -37.44 -12.07 7.53
C PRO A 175 -37.70 -10.81 6.71
N HIS A 176 -36.67 -10.04 6.39
CA HIS A 176 -36.75 -8.75 5.68
C HIS A 176 -35.74 -8.70 4.51
N ARG A 177 -35.55 -9.82 3.83
CA ARG A 177 -34.60 -9.94 2.74
C ARG A 177 -34.84 -8.89 1.64
N GLU A 178 -36.07 -8.49 1.40
CA GLU A 178 -36.46 -7.47 0.40
C GLU A 178 -35.86 -6.08 0.71
N LYS A 179 -35.48 -5.79 1.97
CA LYS A 179 -34.80 -4.57 2.35
C LYS A 179 -33.29 -4.62 2.12
N MET A 180 -32.72 -5.81 1.91
CA MET A 180 -31.29 -5.95 1.63
C MET A 180 -30.97 -5.45 0.22
N ALA A 181 -30.28 -4.32 0.13
CA ALA A 181 -29.90 -3.71 -1.14
C ALA A 181 -28.53 -4.26 -1.62
N TYR A 182 -27.55 -4.32 -0.72
CA TYR A 182 -26.20 -4.76 -1.03
C TYR A 182 -25.54 -5.48 0.15
N LEU A 183 -24.66 -6.44 -0.18
CA LEU A 183 -23.60 -6.92 0.67
C LEU A 183 -22.30 -6.24 0.24
N LEU A 184 -21.52 -5.73 1.20
CA LEU A 184 -20.28 -5.01 0.94
C LEU A 184 -19.13 -5.62 1.75
N CYS A 185 -18.00 -5.92 1.10
CA CYS A 185 -16.84 -6.49 1.77
C CYS A 185 -15.51 -5.95 1.22
N GLY A 186 -14.42 -6.21 1.96
CA GLY A 186 -13.02 -5.96 1.61
C GLY A 186 -12.22 -7.26 1.54
N HIS A 187 -11.07 -7.31 2.25
CA HIS A 187 -10.22 -8.47 2.50
C HIS A 187 -9.43 -8.99 1.30
N VAL A 188 -9.98 -8.89 0.12
CA VAL A 188 -9.34 -9.29 -1.12
C VAL A 188 -8.84 -8.03 -1.79
N HIS A 189 -7.52 -7.91 -1.93
CA HIS A 189 -6.88 -6.72 -2.52
C HIS A 189 -7.16 -6.65 -4.03
N SER A 190 -8.44 -6.63 -4.37
CA SER A 190 -8.97 -6.62 -5.72
C SER A 190 -10.40 -6.07 -5.71
N ARG A 191 -11.14 -6.22 -6.81
CA ARG A 191 -12.56 -5.88 -6.88
C ARG A 191 -13.34 -6.91 -7.68
N PHE A 192 -14.57 -7.16 -7.27
CA PHE A 192 -15.55 -7.86 -8.07
C PHE A 192 -16.97 -7.49 -7.62
N VAL A 193 -17.92 -7.74 -8.50
CA VAL A 193 -19.36 -7.69 -8.20
C VAL A 193 -19.96 -9.06 -8.52
N ASP A 194 -20.62 -9.64 -7.54
CA ASP A 194 -21.31 -10.93 -7.63
C ASP A 194 -22.77 -10.81 -7.21
N GLU A 195 -23.52 -11.85 -7.34
CA GLU A 195 -24.88 -11.99 -6.78
C GLU A 195 -24.92 -13.21 -5.87
N VAL A 196 -25.19 -12.99 -4.60
CA VAL A 196 -25.25 -14.03 -3.57
C VAL A 196 -26.62 -13.98 -2.89
N ASP A 197 -27.35 -15.11 -2.89
CA ASP A 197 -28.73 -15.16 -2.39
C ASP A 197 -29.65 -14.13 -3.06
N GLY A 198 -29.38 -13.77 -4.34
CA GLY A 198 -30.10 -12.73 -5.10
C GLY A 198 -29.88 -11.31 -4.57
N ILE A 199 -28.82 -11.06 -3.80
CA ILE A 199 -28.38 -9.75 -3.32
C ILE A 199 -27.03 -9.45 -3.97
N PRO A 200 -26.84 -8.27 -4.59
CA PRO A 200 -25.54 -7.88 -5.11
C PRO A 200 -24.48 -7.82 -4.00
N LEU A 201 -23.38 -8.55 -4.21
CA LEU A 201 -22.18 -8.53 -3.36
C LEU A 201 -21.10 -7.71 -4.05
N ILE A 202 -20.65 -6.66 -3.39
CA ILE A 202 -19.57 -5.80 -3.86
C ILE A 202 -18.35 -6.07 -2.98
N CYS A 203 -17.25 -6.51 -3.59
CA CYS A 203 -15.95 -6.63 -2.95
C CYS A 203 -15.05 -5.49 -3.42
N THR A 204 -14.42 -4.81 -2.49
CA THR A 204 -13.53 -3.66 -2.73
C THR A 204 -12.34 -3.71 -1.77
N GLY A 205 -11.13 -3.91 -2.30
CA GLY A 205 -9.87 -3.94 -1.56
C GLY A 205 -8.79 -3.07 -2.19
N GLY A 206 -9.20 -2.01 -2.92
CA GLY A 206 -8.29 -1.17 -3.71
C GLY A 206 -7.86 0.14 -3.06
N GLY A 207 -8.06 0.33 -1.76
CA GLY A 207 -7.86 1.61 -1.08
C GLY A 207 -6.44 1.89 -0.60
N GLY A 208 -5.47 1.01 -0.88
CA GLY A 208 -4.08 1.22 -0.45
C GLY A 208 -3.20 -0.02 -0.52
N ALA A 209 -3.69 -1.16 -0.08
CA ALA A 209 -2.95 -2.41 -0.18
C ALA A 209 -2.67 -2.78 -1.65
N MET A 210 -1.58 -3.50 -1.86
CA MET A 210 -1.16 -3.90 -3.22
C MET A 210 -2.23 -4.76 -3.88
N ILE A 211 -2.65 -4.38 -5.09
CA ILE A 211 -3.63 -5.15 -5.87
C ILE A 211 -3.06 -6.53 -6.20
N GLU A 212 -3.87 -7.55 -6.03
CA GLU A 212 -3.51 -8.95 -6.21
C GLU A 212 -4.35 -9.65 -7.28
N ASP A 213 -3.72 -10.54 -8.04
CA ASP A 213 -4.37 -11.46 -8.98
C ASP A 213 -4.97 -12.65 -8.22
N VAL A 214 -6.13 -12.48 -7.63
CA VAL A 214 -6.75 -13.49 -6.74
C VAL A 214 -7.46 -14.62 -7.48
N SER A 215 -7.82 -14.42 -8.75
CA SER A 215 -8.39 -15.48 -9.63
C SER A 215 -8.22 -15.13 -11.11
N GLU A 216 -8.29 -16.15 -11.99
CA GLU A 216 -8.22 -15.93 -13.45
C GLU A 216 -9.37 -15.05 -13.96
N ALA A 217 -10.54 -15.16 -13.37
CA ALA A 217 -11.72 -14.35 -13.74
C ALA A 217 -11.51 -12.87 -13.42
N ILE A 218 -10.88 -12.55 -12.29
CA ILE A 218 -10.59 -11.18 -11.89
C ILE A 218 -9.39 -10.61 -12.65
N ARG A 219 -8.36 -11.42 -12.91
CA ARG A 219 -7.17 -11.00 -13.67
C ARG A 219 -7.52 -10.40 -15.04
N ALA A 220 -8.57 -10.88 -15.66
CA ALA A 220 -9.04 -10.38 -16.96
C ALA A 220 -9.64 -8.96 -16.89
N TRP A 221 -9.82 -8.38 -15.70
CA TRP A 221 -10.51 -7.10 -15.52
C TRP A 221 -9.56 -5.91 -15.31
N ASP A 222 -8.25 -6.13 -15.33
CA ASP A 222 -7.25 -5.07 -15.13
C ASP A 222 -7.59 -4.20 -13.90
N VAL A 223 -7.63 -4.83 -12.72
CA VAL A 223 -8.05 -4.16 -11.49
C VAL A 223 -6.98 -3.17 -11.06
N GLU A 224 -7.38 -1.91 -10.91
CA GLU A 224 -6.57 -0.82 -10.39
C GLU A 224 -7.00 -0.44 -8.97
N HIS A 225 -6.23 0.43 -8.29
CA HIS A 225 -6.67 1.04 -7.05
C HIS A 225 -7.96 1.82 -7.27
N HIS A 226 -8.92 1.70 -6.35
CA HIS A 226 -10.26 2.23 -6.55
C HIS A 226 -10.98 2.48 -5.23
N VAL A 227 -12.08 3.23 -5.34
CA VAL A 227 -13.09 3.41 -4.29
C VAL A 227 -14.47 3.09 -4.83
N VAL A 228 -15.44 2.90 -3.93
CA VAL A 228 -16.84 2.69 -4.28
C VAL A 228 -17.68 3.82 -3.71
N HIS A 229 -18.66 4.31 -4.45
CA HIS A 229 -19.61 5.31 -3.98
C HIS A 229 -21.03 4.73 -4.02
N PHE A 230 -21.73 4.82 -2.90
CA PHE A 230 -23.17 4.56 -2.83
C PHE A 230 -23.93 5.89 -2.78
N TYR A 231 -24.93 6.02 -3.61
CA TYR A 231 -25.74 7.22 -3.71
C TYR A 231 -27.15 6.89 -4.17
N GLU A 232 -28.09 7.76 -3.86
CA GLU A 232 -29.44 7.62 -4.40
C GLU A 232 -29.61 8.38 -5.72
N LYS A 233 -30.25 7.72 -6.67
CA LYS A 233 -30.69 8.31 -7.95
C LYS A 233 -32.08 7.80 -8.29
N ASP A 234 -33.00 8.73 -8.56
CA ASP A 234 -34.37 8.40 -8.96
C ASP A 234 -35.06 7.44 -7.97
N ASN A 235 -34.83 7.63 -6.69
CA ASN A 235 -35.33 6.79 -5.60
C ASN A 235 -34.81 5.34 -5.63
N VAL A 236 -33.67 5.10 -6.29
CA VAL A 236 -32.94 3.82 -6.32
C VAL A 236 -31.59 4.00 -5.70
N LEU A 237 -31.20 3.10 -4.79
CA LEU A 237 -29.84 3.06 -4.27
C LEU A 237 -28.91 2.46 -5.31
N CYS A 238 -27.97 3.25 -5.78
CA CYS A 238 -26.99 2.90 -6.81
C CYS A 238 -25.59 2.87 -6.24
N PHE A 239 -24.66 2.23 -6.95
CA PHE A 239 -23.23 2.37 -6.68
C PHE A 239 -22.47 2.67 -7.97
N ARG A 240 -21.28 3.24 -7.81
CA ARG A 240 -20.26 3.34 -8.86
C ARG A 240 -18.90 3.00 -8.28
N ILE A 241 -18.04 2.43 -9.11
CA ILE A 241 -16.62 2.23 -8.77
C ILE A 241 -15.85 3.33 -9.50
N ALA A 242 -14.93 3.99 -8.79
CA ALA A 242 -14.05 5.00 -9.33
C ALA A 242 -12.61 4.53 -9.18
N ASP A 243 -11.90 4.37 -10.30
CA ASP A 243 -10.48 4.07 -10.29
C ASP A 243 -9.72 5.29 -9.79
N LEU A 244 -8.72 5.07 -8.96
CA LEU A 244 -7.83 6.11 -8.48
C LEU A 244 -6.73 6.37 -9.51
N PRO A 245 -6.24 7.61 -9.65
CA PRO A 245 -5.18 7.91 -10.60
C PRO A 245 -3.90 7.11 -10.25
N GLU A 246 -3.22 6.60 -11.29
CA GLU A 246 -1.96 5.84 -11.16
C GLU A 246 -0.90 6.62 -10.37
N ASP A 247 -0.87 7.95 -10.49
CA ASP A 247 0.06 8.83 -9.79
C ASP A 247 -0.24 8.95 -8.28
N GLY A 248 -1.32 8.33 -7.78
CA GLY A 248 -1.75 8.40 -6.40
C GLY A 248 -2.15 9.83 -6.01
N TYR A 249 -1.90 10.22 -4.77
CA TYR A 249 -2.21 11.55 -4.25
C TYR A 249 -1.45 12.62 -5.04
N SER A 250 -2.13 13.27 -6.00
CA SER A 250 -1.60 14.45 -6.67
C SER A 250 -1.77 15.65 -5.74
N ARG A 251 -0.67 16.24 -5.33
CA ARG A 251 -0.72 17.53 -4.67
C ARG A 251 -1.13 18.57 -5.71
N GLU A 252 -2.29 19.20 -5.57
CA GLU A 252 -2.68 20.37 -6.36
C GLU A 252 -1.68 21.55 -6.23
N ARG A 253 -0.74 21.43 -5.29
CA ARG A 253 0.35 22.38 -5.05
C ARG A 253 1.66 21.62 -5.10
N ASP A 254 2.23 21.50 -6.26
CA ASP A 254 3.65 21.19 -6.40
C ASP A 254 4.43 22.44 -5.92
N ASP A 255 4.80 22.43 -4.65
CA ASP A 255 5.69 23.47 -4.08
C ASP A 255 7.14 23.10 -4.43
N PRO A 256 7.76 23.79 -5.40
CA PRO A 256 9.11 23.45 -5.83
C PRO A 256 10.14 23.52 -4.71
N LEU A 257 9.92 24.42 -3.73
CA LEU A 257 10.81 24.54 -2.57
C LEU A 257 10.68 23.33 -1.64
N LEU A 258 9.45 22.87 -1.35
CA LEU A 258 9.22 21.67 -0.56
C LEU A 258 9.81 20.44 -1.25
N ARG A 259 9.63 20.31 -2.56
CA ARG A 259 10.25 19.23 -3.36
C ARG A 259 11.78 19.23 -3.22
N GLN A 260 12.40 20.38 -3.42
CA GLN A 260 13.85 20.55 -3.28
C GLN A 260 14.32 20.21 -1.86
N GLN A 261 13.57 20.60 -0.83
CA GLN A 261 13.89 20.26 0.57
C GLN A 261 13.80 18.77 0.82
N LEU A 262 12.78 18.09 0.31
CA LEU A 262 12.64 16.63 0.42
C LEU A 262 13.80 15.91 -0.29
N GLU A 263 14.15 16.32 -1.50
CA GLU A 263 15.30 15.77 -2.25
C GLU A 263 16.62 15.94 -1.47
N ALA A 264 16.86 17.12 -0.94
CA ALA A 264 18.05 17.38 -0.12
C ALA A 264 18.06 16.56 1.19
N THR A 265 16.88 16.34 1.79
CA THR A 265 16.74 15.51 2.98
C THR A 265 17.04 14.05 2.67
N VAL A 266 16.47 13.49 1.60
CA VAL A 266 16.77 12.11 1.14
C VAL A 266 18.28 11.92 0.93
N GLN A 267 18.94 12.87 0.26
CA GLN A 267 20.38 12.81 0.02
C GLN A 267 21.18 12.87 1.34
N GLY A 268 20.74 13.70 2.28
CA GLY A 268 21.37 13.82 3.62
C GLY A 268 21.30 12.51 4.39
N GLU A 269 20.13 11.89 4.44
CA GLU A 269 19.90 10.61 5.14
C GLU A 269 20.68 9.45 4.48
N LEU A 270 20.68 9.36 3.15
CA LEU A 270 21.47 8.35 2.44
C LEU A 270 22.97 8.53 2.69
N LEU A 271 23.47 9.76 2.74
CA LEU A 271 24.86 10.03 3.07
C LEU A 271 25.18 9.66 4.52
N ALA A 272 24.29 9.93 5.47
CA ALA A 272 24.43 9.55 6.87
C ALA A 272 24.43 8.01 7.01
N HIS A 273 23.49 7.32 6.36
CA HIS A 273 23.44 5.86 6.29
C HIS A 273 24.78 5.27 5.84
N PHE A 274 25.31 5.75 4.73
CA PHE A 274 26.57 5.25 4.18
C PHE A 274 27.75 5.54 5.10
N ARG A 275 27.84 6.74 5.68
CA ARG A 275 28.90 7.11 6.67
C ARG A 275 28.87 6.21 7.88
N TYR A 276 27.70 5.89 8.43
CA TYR A 276 27.57 5.00 9.58
C TYR A 276 27.99 3.57 9.25
N LEU A 277 27.69 3.05 8.06
CA LEU A 277 28.20 1.74 7.61
C LEU A 277 29.72 1.73 7.54
N MET A 278 30.34 2.76 6.97
CA MET A 278 31.80 2.87 6.88
C MET A 278 32.46 2.95 8.27
N PHE A 279 31.82 3.62 9.23
CA PHE A 279 32.30 3.65 10.61
C PHE A 279 32.13 2.31 11.31
N ALA A 280 31.02 1.61 11.08
CA ALA A 280 30.78 0.27 11.61
C ALA A 280 31.87 -0.70 11.16
N ASP A 281 32.17 -0.72 9.88
CA ASP A 281 33.21 -1.58 9.29
C ASP A 281 34.60 -1.26 9.83
N ARG A 282 34.90 0.02 10.04
CA ARG A 282 36.16 0.44 10.64
C ARG A 282 36.26 0.01 12.09
N ALA A 283 35.19 0.14 12.87
CA ALA A 283 35.12 -0.27 14.26
C ALA A 283 35.31 -1.79 14.39
N GLU A 284 34.64 -2.56 13.54
CA GLU A 284 34.74 -4.03 13.54
C GLU A 284 36.15 -4.50 13.25
N ARG A 285 36.81 -3.95 12.21
CA ARG A 285 38.21 -4.26 11.88
C ARG A 285 39.19 -3.93 13.02
N ARG A 286 38.79 -3.11 14.00
CA ARG A 286 39.56 -2.76 15.19
C ARG A 286 39.13 -3.53 16.45
N GLY A 287 38.27 -4.54 16.32
CA GLY A 287 37.76 -5.35 17.43
C GLY A 287 36.77 -4.63 18.34
N MET A 288 36.17 -3.49 17.89
CA MET A 288 35.21 -2.70 18.65
C MET A 288 33.75 -3.08 18.27
N GLY A 289 33.39 -4.34 18.53
CA GLY A 289 32.11 -4.93 18.09
C GLY A 289 30.87 -4.16 18.56
N ASP A 290 30.82 -3.73 19.81
CA ASP A 290 29.70 -2.97 20.38
C ASP A 290 29.48 -1.62 19.68
N ILE A 291 30.57 -0.97 19.27
CA ILE A 291 30.51 0.30 18.52
C ILE A 291 30.04 0.02 17.12
N ALA A 292 30.56 -1.03 16.47
CA ALA A 292 30.13 -1.43 15.14
C ALA A 292 28.61 -1.74 15.08
N GLN A 293 28.09 -2.47 16.07
CA GLN A 293 26.66 -2.77 16.18
C GLN A 293 25.80 -1.50 16.26
N ARG A 294 26.20 -0.53 17.09
CA ARG A 294 25.46 0.74 17.22
C ARG A 294 25.46 1.54 15.92
N PHE A 295 26.59 1.62 15.23
CA PHE A 295 26.65 2.31 13.94
C PHE A 295 25.84 1.60 12.85
N ARG A 296 25.76 0.26 12.85
CA ARG A 296 24.85 -0.47 11.95
C ARG A 296 23.37 -0.17 12.25
N ALA A 297 23.01 -0.08 13.53
CA ALA A 297 21.64 0.28 13.91
C ALA A 297 21.28 1.71 13.48
N LEU A 298 22.21 2.67 13.68
CA LEU A 298 22.03 4.04 13.18
C LEU A 298 21.91 4.06 11.65
N ALA A 299 22.78 3.35 10.94
CA ALA A 299 22.69 3.26 9.49
C ALA A 299 21.33 2.73 9.02
N ALA A 300 20.82 1.69 9.65
CA ALA A 300 19.49 1.16 9.32
C ALA A 300 18.37 2.20 9.56
N SER A 301 18.46 2.98 10.64
CA SER A 301 17.52 4.07 10.94
C SER A 301 17.51 5.12 9.83
N GLU A 302 18.68 5.61 9.40
CA GLU A 302 18.79 6.62 8.34
C GLU A 302 18.30 6.10 6.98
N TYR A 303 18.51 4.81 6.69
CA TYR A 303 17.91 4.20 5.51
C TYR A 303 16.38 4.25 5.53
N TYR A 304 15.75 3.97 6.67
CA TYR A 304 14.28 4.05 6.79
C TYR A 304 13.78 5.48 6.70
N HIS A 305 14.52 6.47 7.24
CA HIS A 305 14.20 7.88 7.06
C HIS A 305 14.25 8.27 5.57
N ALA A 306 15.36 7.95 4.89
CA ALA A 306 15.51 8.22 3.46
C ALA A 306 14.40 7.59 2.63
N ARG A 307 14.05 6.31 2.90
CA ARG A 307 12.95 5.61 2.24
C ARG A 307 11.62 6.33 2.45
N GLY A 308 11.35 6.79 3.68
CA GLY A 308 10.15 7.54 4.02
C GLY A 308 10.03 8.84 3.23
N PHE A 309 11.08 9.66 3.19
CA PHE A 309 11.07 10.92 2.42
C PHE A 309 11.04 10.68 0.91
N PHE A 310 11.77 9.69 0.41
CA PHE A 310 11.79 9.35 -1.02
C PHE A 310 10.42 8.93 -1.53
N SER A 311 9.67 8.14 -0.77
CA SER A 311 8.33 7.71 -1.14
C SER A 311 7.29 8.84 -1.17
N VAL A 312 7.58 9.99 -0.54
CA VAL A 312 6.81 11.24 -0.71
C VAL A 312 7.14 11.93 -2.03
N LEU A 313 8.38 11.81 -2.52
CA LEU A 313 8.83 12.42 -3.77
C LEU A 313 8.38 11.66 -5.00
N GLU A 314 8.53 10.35 -4.98
CA GLU A 314 8.33 9.47 -6.13
C GLU A 314 7.38 8.33 -5.79
N GLN A 315 6.51 8.01 -6.74
CA GLN A 315 5.74 6.79 -6.73
C GLN A 315 6.52 5.70 -7.45
N PRO A 316 6.66 4.50 -6.89
CA PRO A 316 7.11 3.37 -7.67
C PRO A 316 6.01 3.04 -8.71
N ALA A 317 6.29 3.30 -9.97
CA ALA A 317 5.44 2.85 -11.06
C ALA A 317 5.43 1.30 -11.15
N PRO A 318 4.42 0.67 -11.79
CA PRO A 318 4.37 -0.78 -11.95
C PRO A 318 5.62 -1.35 -12.62
N CYS A 319 6.13 -2.47 -12.11
CA CYS A 319 7.48 -3.00 -12.33
C CYS A 319 8.02 -3.10 -13.76
N LYS A 320 7.20 -3.36 -14.78
CA LYS A 320 7.72 -3.58 -16.16
C LYS A 320 8.12 -2.29 -16.86
N ASP A 321 7.35 -1.24 -16.70
CA ASP A 321 7.62 0.06 -17.33
C ASP A 321 8.70 0.83 -16.56
N THR A 322 8.80 0.61 -15.26
CA THR A 322 9.83 1.17 -14.38
C THR A 322 11.25 0.74 -14.83
N ALA A 323 11.45 -0.57 -15.11
CA ALA A 323 12.75 -1.05 -15.57
C ALA A 323 13.18 -0.35 -16.86
N LYS A 324 12.28 -0.18 -17.83
CA LYS A 324 12.56 0.55 -19.08
C LYS A 324 12.85 2.04 -18.84
N GLY A 325 12.17 2.65 -17.86
CA GLY A 325 12.35 4.06 -17.52
C GLY A 325 13.75 4.39 -16.95
N PHE A 326 14.41 3.44 -16.30
CA PHE A 326 15.77 3.63 -15.77
C PHE A 326 16.88 3.46 -16.83
N ILE A 327 16.66 2.69 -17.91
CA ILE A 327 17.68 2.42 -18.93
C ILE A 327 18.33 3.69 -19.50
N PRO A 328 17.60 4.77 -19.87
CA PRO A 328 18.22 6.00 -20.37
C PRO A 328 19.18 6.66 -19.37
N GLY A 329 18.91 6.58 -18.09
CA GLY A 329 19.77 7.10 -17.02
C GLY A 329 21.11 6.34 -16.98
N GLU A 330 21.06 5.01 -16.91
CA GLU A 330 22.22 4.16 -16.91
C GLU A 330 23.09 4.35 -18.17
N VAL A 331 22.43 4.48 -19.34
CA VAL A 331 23.14 4.75 -20.60
C VAL A 331 23.84 6.10 -20.56
N PHE A 332 23.17 7.15 -20.08
CA PHE A 332 23.78 8.47 -19.93
C PHE A 332 24.99 8.44 -18.99
N GLU A 333 24.91 7.70 -17.90
CA GLU A 333 25.98 7.59 -16.91
C GLU A 333 27.23 6.90 -17.47
N TYR A 334 27.09 5.75 -18.17
CA TYR A 334 28.27 5.06 -18.69
C TYR A 334 28.79 5.65 -20.01
N GLU A 335 27.97 6.29 -20.83
CA GLU A 335 28.44 6.87 -22.10
C GLU A 335 28.95 8.31 -21.95
N HIS A 336 28.39 9.07 -21.03
CA HIS A 336 28.64 10.52 -20.95
C HIS A 336 29.15 10.98 -19.59
N LEU A 337 28.41 10.74 -18.51
CA LEU A 337 28.68 11.33 -17.20
C LEU A 337 30.00 10.85 -16.61
N TYR A 338 30.14 9.57 -16.36
CA TYR A 338 31.35 9.04 -15.72
C TYR A 338 32.60 9.13 -16.58
N PRO A 339 32.59 8.93 -17.92
CA PRO A 339 33.75 9.23 -18.75
C PRO A 339 34.19 10.70 -18.70
N MET A 340 33.24 11.64 -18.66
CA MET A 340 33.55 13.07 -18.53
C MET A 340 34.18 13.38 -17.15
N LEU A 341 33.62 12.85 -16.07
CA LEU A 341 34.14 13.06 -14.71
C LEU A 341 35.52 12.37 -14.52
N ALA A 342 35.74 11.20 -15.11
CA ALA A 342 37.04 10.55 -15.11
C ALA A 342 38.11 11.38 -15.83
N ALA A 343 37.77 11.95 -17.00
CA ALA A 343 38.67 12.84 -17.73
C ALA A 343 38.97 14.12 -16.91
N TYR A 344 37.97 14.67 -16.23
CA TYR A 344 38.16 15.81 -15.35
C TYR A 344 39.07 15.48 -14.17
N ALA A 345 38.86 14.34 -13.48
CA ALA A 345 39.71 13.87 -12.39
C ALA A 345 41.17 13.67 -12.83
N ARG A 346 41.38 13.06 -14.00
CA ARG A 346 42.71 12.91 -14.61
C ARG A 346 43.38 14.26 -14.84
N ALA A 347 42.66 15.23 -15.39
CA ALA A 347 43.19 16.57 -15.67
C ALA A 347 43.61 17.31 -14.39
N HIS A 348 43.01 16.97 -13.25
CA HIS A 348 43.30 17.55 -11.94
C HIS A 348 44.24 16.68 -11.09
N GLY A 349 44.82 15.62 -11.65
CA GLY A 349 45.82 14.79 -10.96
C GLY A 349 45.27 13.89 -9.86
N ASP A 350 43.96 13.55 -9.90
CA ASP A 350 43.35 12.62 -8.96
C ASP A 350 43.09 11.26 -9.59
N PRO A 351 44.10 10.32 -9.53
CA PRO A 351 43.97 9.00 -10.14
C PRO A 351 42.97 8.09 -9.40
N LEU A 352 42.68 8.36 -8.11
CA LEU A 352 41.71 7.57 -7.34
C LEU A 352 40.29 7.89 -7.78
N ALA A 353 39.96 9.19 -7.94
CA ALA A 353 38.68 9.63 -8.47
C ALA A 353 38.50 9.13 -9.93
N GLU A 354 39.54 9.23 -10.78
CA GLU A 354 39.51 8.71 -12.14
C GLU A 354 39.14 7.22 -12.16
N GLN A 355 39.82 6.39 -11.37
CA GLN A 355 39.54 4.95 -11.33
C GLN A 355 38.15 4.63 -10.77
N ALA A 356 37.66 5.38 -9.80
CA ALA A 356 36.31 5.24 -9.26
C ALA A 356 35.25 5.48 -10.35
N TYR A 357 35.37 6.58 -11.11
CA TYR A 357 34.43 6.88 -12.21
C TYR A 357 34.51 5.89 -13.33
N LEU A 358 35.70 5.42 -13.73
CA LEU A 358 35.85 4.39 -14.75
C LEU A 358 35.32 3.03 -14.29
N GLY A 359 35.41 2.73 -13.00
CA GLY A 359 34.82 1.54 -12.39
C GLY A 359 33.28 1.59 -12.44
N ALA A 360 32.71 2.70 -12.02
CA ALA A 360 31.27 2.96 -12.07
C ALA A 360 30.75 2.84 -13.50
N ALA A 361 31.33 3.54 -14.48
CA ALA A 361 30.91 3.46 -15.89
C ALA A 361 30.82 2.02 -16.42
N ARG A 362 31.70 1.12 -15.97
CA ARG A 362 31.64 -0.30 -16.36
C ARG A 362 30.49 -1.04 -15.67
N ALA A 363 30.16 -0.66 -14.45
CA ALA A 363 29.04 -1.24 -13.72
C ALA A 363 27.70 -0.79 -14.34
N GLU A 364 27.53 0.51 -14.61
CA GLU A 364 26.30 1.06 -15.19
C GLU A 364 25.96 0.45 -16.56
N LYS A 365 26.96 0.14 -17.35
CA LYS A 365 26.74 -0.62 -18.58
C LYS A 365 26.12 -2.00 -18.35
N LYS A 366 26.42 -2.64 -17.20
CA LYS A 366 25.81 -3.92 -16.81
C LYS A 366 24.42 -3.73 -16.24
N HIS A 367 24.18 -2.63 -15.53
CA HIS A 367 22.86 -2.26 -15.05
C HIS A 367 21.88 -2.07 -16.22
N ALA A 368 22.26 -1.30 -17.26
CA ALA A 368 21.44 -1.13 -18.46
C ALA A 368 21.04 -2.48 -19.09
N VAL A 369 22.03 -3.41 -19.28
CA VAL A 369 21.76 -4.76 -19.81
C VAL A 369 20.82 -5.56 -18.90
N LEU A 370 20.98 -5.47 -17.58
CA LEU A 370 20.12 -6.18 -16.63
C LEU A 370 18.69 -5.66 -16.64
N LEU A 371 18.52 -4.33 -16.75
CA LEU A 371 17.22 -3.68 -16.88
C LEU A 371 16.52 -4.05 -18.21
N GLU A 372 17.27 -4.10 -19.33
CA GLU A 372 16.74 -4.58 -20.61
C GLU A 372 16.21 -6.02 -20.50
N GLN A 373 16.96 -6.90 -19.85
CA GLN A 373 16.55 -8.30 -19.60
C GLN A 373 15.31 -8.38 -18.68
N SER A 374 15.17 -7.46 -17.72
CA SER A 374 14.03 -7.40 -16.81
C SER A 374 12.75 -6.95 -17.51
N ALA A 375 12.86 -6.18 -18.60
CA ALA A 375 11.72 -5.72 -19.40
C ALA A 375 11.13 -6.87 -20.28
N GLU A 376 11.89 -7.94 -20.52
CA GLU A 376 11.44 -9.14 -21.23
C GLU A 376 11.69 -10.37 -20.35
N PRO A 377 10.77 -10.70 -19.44
CA PRO A 377 10.98 -11.75 -18.46
C PRO A 377 11.18 -13.12 -19.14
N ASN A 378 12.34 -13.73 -18.88
CA ASN A 378 12.63 -15.08 -19.30
C ASN A 378 11.82 -16.07 -18.44
N LYS A 379 11.26 -17.10 -19.05
CA LYS A 379 10.46 -18.13 -18.36
C LYS A 379 11.26 -18.90 -17.28
N ASP A 380 12.58 -18.96 -17.44
CA ASP A 380 13.47 -19.70 -16.54
C ASP A 380 14.11 -18.79 -15.45
N GLY A 381 13.76 -17.50 -15.42
CA GLY A 381 14.36 -16.49 -14.52
C GLY A 381 15.81 -16.11 -14.93
N PRO A 382 16.40 -15.09 -14.28
CA PRO A 382 17.71 -14.56 -14.65
C PRO A 382 18.89 -15.45 -14.21
N GLY A 383 18.66 -16.54 -13.47
CA GLY A 383 19.71 -17.28 -12.78
C GLY A 383 20.38 -16.45 -11.67
N PRO A 384 21.44 -16.96 -11.02
CA PRO A 384 22.12 -16.23 -9.96
C PRO A 384 22.84 -14.98 -10.51
N ILE A 385 22.68 -13.86 -9.78
CA ILE A 385 23.32 -12.58 -10.03
C ILE A 385 24.39 -12.35 -8.96
N TYR A 386 25.59 -11.99 -9.38
CA TYR A 386 26.74 -11.78 -8.50
C TYR A 386 27.16 -10.31 -8.51
N VAL A 387 27.33 -9.72 -7.35
CA VAL A 387 27.77 -8.33 -7.20
C VAL A 387 29.11 -8.28 -6.48
N CYS A 388 30.07 -7.58 -7.07
CA CYS A 388 31.35 -7.36 -6.42
C CYS A 388 31.23 -6.27 -5.33
N PRO A 389 31.45 -6.57 -4.04
CA PRO A 389 31.26 -5.59 -2.96
C PRO A 389 32.34 -4.49 -2.93
N ILE A 390 33.36 -4.58 -3.78
CA ILE A 390 34.44 -3.60 -3.88
C ILE A 390 34.10 -2.49 -4.87
N CYS A 391 33.49 -2.84 -6.04
CA CYS A 391 33.27 -1.87 -7.12
C CYS A 391 31.85 -1.89 -7.70
N GLY A 392 30.92 -2.66 -7.14
CA GLY A 392 29.54 -2.75 -7.61
C GLY A 392 29.33 -3.51 -8.94
N TYR A 393 30.40 -4.02 -9.58
CA TYR A 393 30.27 -4.69 -10.88
C TYR A 393 29.41 -5.95 -10.81
N ILE A 394 28.42 -6.05 -11.71
CA ILE A 394 27.46 -7.15 -11.77
C ILE A 394 27.89 -8.19 -12.80
N MET A 395 27.75 -9.46 -12.43
CA MET A 395 28.00 -10.64 -13.29
C MET A 395 26.79 -11.57 -13.20
N THR A 396 26.44 -12.20 -14.32
CA THR A 396 25.31 -13.14 -14.44
C THR A 396 25.78 -14.43 -15.14
N GLY A 397 25.10 -15.54 -14.86
CA GLY A 397 25.34 -16.85 -15.48
C GLY A 397 26.22 -17.77 -14.65
N ASP A 398 26.41 -19.02 -15.12
CA ASP A 398 27.05 -20.14 -14.39
C ASP A 398 28.56 -20.02 -14.30
N SER A 399 29.18 -19.29 -15.20
CA SER A 399 30.65 -19.16 -15.31
C SER A 399 31.13 -17.79 -14.83
N ILE A 400 31.33 -17.67 -13.51
CA ILE A 400 31.83 -16.44 -12.89
C ILE A 400 33.33 -16.48 -12.70
N PRO A 401 34.09 -15.44 -13.09
CA PRO A 401 35.54 -15.40 -12.95
C PRO A 401 36.01 -15.43 -11.50
N GLU A 402 37.18 -15.96 -11.24
CA GLU A 402 37.81 -16.03 -9.91
C GLU A 402 38.12 -14.66 -9.33
N ASN A 403 38.33 -13.66 -10.19
CA ASN A 403 38.58 -12.29 -9.80
C ASN A 403 37.69 -11.34 -10.62
N CYS A 404 37.20 -10.27 -9.96
CA CYS A 404 36.42 -9.27 -10.63
C CYS A 404 37.15 -8.61 -11.78
N PRO A 405 36.58 -8.58 -13.01
CA PRO A 405 37.29 -8.04 -14.18
C PRO A 405 37.49 -6.51 -14.11
N VAL A 406 36.86 -5.82 -13.17
CA VAL A 406 36.97 -4.37 -12.99
C VAL A 406 38.01 -4.01 -11.93
N CYS A 407 37.93 -4.61 -10.72
CA CYS A 407 38.78 -4.23 -9.59
C CYS A 407 39.71 -5.34 -9.09
N GLY A 408 39.65 -6.56 -9.65
CA GLY A 408 40.47 -7.70 -9.22
C GLY A 408 39.98 -8.36 -7.92
N GLY A 409 38.88 -7.93 -7.33
CA GLY A 409 38.33 -8.49 -6.08
C GLY A 409 38.04 -9.99 -6.20
N PRO A 410 38.36 -10.84 -5.20
CA PRO A 410 38.23 -12.27 -5.28
C PRO A 410 36.77 -12.75 -5.22
N ARG A 411 36.41 -13.75 -6.02
CA ARG A 411 35.08 -14.36 -6.14
C ARG A 411 34.43 -14.69 -4.79
N ARG A 412 35.19 -15.17 -3.82
CA ARG A 412 34.68 -15.52 -2.48
C ARG A 412 34.00 -14.38 -1.72
N GLN A 413 34.19 -13.14 -2.16
CA GLN A 413 33.60 -11.95 -1.57
C GLN A 413 32.32 -11.50 -2.28
N TYR A 414 31.98 -12.08 -3.43
CA TYR A 414 30.79 -11.65 -4.17
C TYR A 414 29.52 -11.92 -3.38
N GLU A 415 28.63 -10.96 -3.41
CA GLU A 415 27.25 -11.13 -2.93
C GLU A 415 26.43 -11.80 -4.03
N VAL A 416 25.55 -12.75 -3.65
CA VAL A 416 24.76 -13.55 -4.56
C VAL A 416 23.28 -13.29 -4.35
N PHE A 417 22.58 -13.01 -5.43
CA PHE A 417 21.14 -12.77 -5.44
C PHE A 417 20.45 -13.83 -6.32
N GLY A 418 19.33 -14.38 -5.87
CA GLY A 418 18.54 -15.35 -6.64
C GLY A 418 19.13 -16.75 -6.70
N ALA A 419 19.83 -17.21 -5.66
CA ALA A 419 20.35 -18.59 -5.53
C ALA A 419 19.34 -19.51 -4.84
#